data_bc612babef26a59c150fc28082a02ba5
#
_entry.id   bc612babef26a59c150fc28082a02ba5
#
_cell.length_a   1.000
_cell.length_b   1.000
_cell.length_c   1.000
_cell.angle_alpha   90.00
_cell.angle_beta   90.00
_cell.angle_gamma   90.00
#
_symmetry.space_group_name_H-M   'P 1'
#
loop_
_entity.id
_entity.type
_entity.pdbx_description
1 polymer ?
#
loop_
_entity_poly.entity_id
_entity_poly.type
_entity_poly.pdbx_seq_one_letter_code
_entity_poly.pdbx_strand_id
1 'polypeptide(L)'
;MKASTIVATVVGIAVGVYSGKHLLIPLALTGLVWWAARKLFPDRSPDYVAAAAVQAGHLLWIAVGLIVIGALTVDLVDIAILLIGVVWLLLRPGLAPVIVLTIYQALLLLINLFAFLSFPIGHNLHRALLVHIIWRGLALILMWRAHHKAAGLDEAAAY
;
A
#
# COMPACT_ATOMS: atom_id res chain seq x y z
N MET A 1 -13.26 -7.53 24.38
CA MET A 1 -12.52 -7.43 23.10
C MET A 1 -12.97 -8.56 22.19
N LYS A 2 -13.25 -8.29 20.91
CA LYS A 2 -13.60 -9.36 19.95
C LYS A 2 -12.35 -10.23 19.68
N ALA A 3 -12.51 -11.55 19.55
CA ALA A 3 -11.39 -12.47 19.27
C ALA A 3 -10.55 -12.02 18.06
N SER A 4 -11.19 -11.46 17.03
CA SER A 4 -10.54 -10.89 15.86
C SER A 4 -9.57 -9.74 16.19
N THR A 5 -9.89 -8.92 17.20
CA THR A 5 -9.03 -7.81 17.64
C THR A 5 -7.78 -8.35 18.34
N ILE A 6 -7.91 -9.39 19.16
CA ILE A 6 -6.78 -10.02 19.84
C ILE A 6 -5.83 -10.64 18.83
N VAL A 7 -6.36 -11.43 17.88
CA VAL A 7 -5.56 -12.05 16.82
C VAL A 7 -4.84 -10.98 15.99
N ALA A 8 -5.53 -9.92 15.55
CA ALA A 8 -4.92 -8.84 14.78
C ALA A 8 -3.80 -8.13 15.57
N THR A 9 -3.99 -7.92 16.87
CA THR A 9 -2.98 -7.29 17.74
C THR A 9 -1.74 -8.19 17.88
N VAL A 10 -1.92 -9.48 18.17
CA VAL A 10 -0.81 -10.44 18.30
C VAL A 10 -0.02 -10.57 17.01
N VAL A 11 -0.73 -10.72 15.87
CA VAL A 11 -0.08 -10.77 14.54
C VAL A 11 0.65 -9.46 14.26
N GLY A 12 0.03 -8.30 14.54
CA GLY A 12 0.67 -7.00 14.36
C GLY A 12 1.95 -6.83 15.18
N ILE A 13 1.94 -7.25 16.44
CA ILE A 13 3.14 -7.23 17.31
C ILE A 13 4.22 -8.17 16.77
N ALA A 14 3.87 -9.41 16.40
CA ALA A 14 4.82 -10.39 15.87
C ALA A 14 5.48 -9.89 14.58
N VAL A 15 4.67 -9.33 13.65
CA VAL A 15 5.15 -8.72 12.41
C VAL A 15 6.04 -7.51 12.72
N GLY A 16 5.64 -6.65 13.66
CA GLY A 16 6.41 -5.46 14.05
C GLY A 16 7.77 -5.84 14.65
N VAL A 17 7.82 -6.81 15.53
CA VAL A 17 9.07 -7.31 16.12
C VAL A 17 9.97 -7.95 15.07
N TYR A 18 9.42 -8.77 14.18
CA TYR A 18 10.19 -9.43 13.13
C TYR A 18 10.72 -8.46 12.07
N SER A 19 9.88 -7.51 11.65
CA SER A 19 10.22 -6.55 10.58
C SER A 19 11.06 -5.37 11.08
N GLY A 20 10.97 -5.01 12.38
CA GLY A 20 11.72 -3.94 13.01
C GLY A 20 11.62 -2.60 12.22
N LYS A 21 12.79 -1.97 11.99
CA LYS A 21 12.88 -0.69 11.26
C LYS A 21 12.31 -0.74 9.82
N HIS A 22 12.30 -1.92 9.20
CA HIS A 22 11.76 -2.07 7.84
C HIS A 22 10.27 -1.79 7.75
N LEU A 23 9.51 -1.97 8.83
CA LEU A 23 8.09 -1.62 8.90
C LEU A 23 7.87 -0.15 9.26
N LEU A 24 8.69 0.42 10.14
CA LEU A 24 8.53 1.78 10.64
C LEU A 24 8.75 2.84 9.56
N ILE A 25 9.73 2.64 8.67
CA ILE A 25 10.05 3.60 7.60
C ILE A 25 8.87 3.77 6.63
N PRO A 26 8.34 2.71 5.98
CA PRO A 26 7.20 2.88 5.08
C PRO A 26 5.93 3.35 5.81
N LEU A 27 5.76 3.04 7.10
CA LEU A 27 4.66 3.59 7.89
C LEU A 27 4.79 5.11 8.08
N ALA A 28 5.97 5.60 8.43
CA ALA A 28 6.24 7.03 8.57
C ALA A 28 6.07 7.76 7.22
N LEU A 29 6.58 7.20 6.13
CA LEU A 29 6.41 7.73 4.78
C LEU A 29 4.92 7.79 4.39
N THR A 30 4.16 6.75 4.67
CA THR A 30 2.70 6.72 4.44
C THR A 30 1.99 7.82 5.21
N GLY A 31 2.32 8.00 6.48
CA GLY A 31 1.77 9.08 7.32
C GLY A 31 2.08 10.47 6.77
N LEU A 32 3.33 10.70 6.35
CA LEU A 32 3.76 11.96 5.75
C LEU A 32 3.01 12.25 4.44
N VAL A 33 2.91 11.26 3.56
CA VAL A 33 2.17 11.39 2.29
C VAL A 33 0.69 11.65 2.55
N TRP A 34 0.08 10.92 3.50
CA TRP A 34 -1.32 11.13 3.86
C TRP A 34 -1.57 12.57 4.33
N TRP A 35 -0.72 13.08 5.21
CA TRP A 35 -0.81 14.45 5.71
C TRP A 35 -0.66 15.47 4.59
N ALA A 36 0.33 15.31 3.69
CA ALA A 36 0.53 16.20 2.56
C ALA A 36 -0.63 16.14 1.56
N ALA A 37 -1.08 14.92 1.22
CA ALA A 37 -2.18 14.73 0.28
C ALA A 37 -3.51 15.30 0.81
N ARG A 38 -3.78 15.21 2.12
CA ARG A 38 -4.95 15.86 2.74
C ARG A 38 -4.93 17.39 2.61
N LYS A 39 -3.75 18.01 2.60
CA LYS A 39 -3.61 19.45 2.39
C LYS A 39 -3.73 19.84 0.92
N LEU A 40 -3.18 19.04 0.01
CA LEU A 40 -3.19 19.30 -1.42
C LEU A 40 -4.54 18.97 -2.09
N PHE A 41 -5.27 18.02 -1.52
CA PHE A 41 -6.56 17.55 -2.05
C PHE A 41 -7.63 17.55 -0.94
N PRO A 42 -8.00 18.74 -0.40
CA PRO A 42 -8.94 18.83 0.73
C PRO A 42 -10.34 18.30 0.39
N ASP A 43 -10.75 18.43 -0.87
CA ASP A 43 -12.07 18.01 -1.36
C ASP A 43 -12.17 16.51 -1.66
N ARG A 44 -11.05 15.77 -1.56
CA ARG A 44 -11.06 14.33 -1.81
C ARG A 44 -11.49 13.56 -0.57
N SER A 45 -12.26 12.49 -0.79
CA SER A 45 -12.63 11.56 0.27
C SER A 45 -11.39 11.11 1.06
N PRO A 46 -11.43 11.13 2.40
CA PRO A 46 -10.34 10.66 3.24
C PRO A 46 -9.91 9.22 2.92
N ASP A 47 -10.84 8.36 2.52
CA ASP A 47 -10.57 6.96 2.19
C ASP A 47 -9.74 6.83 0.89
N TYR A 48 -10.03 7.62 -0.16
CA TYR A 48 -9.19 7.66 -1.36
C TYR A 48 -7.80 8.24 -1.09
N VAL A 49 -7.72 9.27 -0.26
CA VAL A 49 -6.43 9.84 0.15
C VAL A 49 -5.62 8.81 0.95
N ALA A 50 -6.25 8.05 1.84
CA ALA A 50 -5.57 6.97 2.58
C ALA A 50 -5.08 5.85 1.64
N ALA A 51 -5.90 5.43 0.68
CA ALA A 51 -5.52 4.43 -0.32
C ALA A 51 -4.33 4.89 -1.17
N ALA A 52 -4.34 6.15 -1.62
CA ALA A 52 -3.23 6.75 -2.36
C ALA A 52 -1.97 6.88 -1.50
N ALA A 53 -2.12 7.28 -0.23
CA ALA A 53 -0.99 7.45 0.69
C ALA A 53 -0.26 6.14 0.99
N VAL A 54 -0.99 5.04 1.15
CA VAL A 54 -0.37 3.70 1.36
C VAL A 54 0.44 3.30 0.14
N GLN A 55 -0.07 3.51 -1.07
CA GLN A 55 0.65 3.20 -2.29
C GLN A 55 1.87 4.12 -2.49
N ALA A 56 1.72 5.42 -2.26
CA ALA A 56 2.82 6.37 -2.36
C ALA A 56 3.89 6.15 -1.27
N GLY A 57 3.50 5.79 -0.06
CA GLY A 57 4.43 5.41 1.01
C GLY A 57 5.23 4.16 0.65
N HIS A 58 4.59 3.17 0.01
CA HIS A 58 5.26 1.99 -0.52
C HIS A 58 6.23 2.34 -1.66
N LEU A 59 5.79 3.17 -2.62
CA LEU A 59 6.62 3.68 -3.70
C LEU A 59 7.89 4.37 -3.16
N LEU A 60 7.73 5.26 -2.18
CA LEU A 60 8.86 5.94 -1.55
C LEU A 60 9.79 4.97 -0.83
N TRP A 61 9.25 3.93 -0.20
CA TRP A 61 10.05 2.86 0.41
C TRP A 61 10.89 2.12 -0.62
N ILE A 62 10.31 1.75 -1.78
CA ILE A 62 11.03 1.14 -2.90
C ILE A 62 12.13 2.08 -3.41
N ALA A 63 11.81 3.36 -3.63
CA ALA A 63 12.77 4.36 -4.10
C ALA A 63 13.95 4.55 -3.13
N VAL A 64 13.70 4.59 -1.82
CA VAL A 64 14.76 4.61 -0.80
C VAL A 64 15.62 3.34 -0.86
N GLY A 65 14.99 2.18 -1.03
CA GLY A 65 15.68 0.91 -1.21
C GLY A 65 16.64 0.92 -2.43
N LEU A 66 16.17 1.44 -3.57
CA LEU A 66 16.97 1.60 -4.77
C LEU A 66 18.22 2.46 -4.55
N ILE A 67 18.06 3.61 -3.88
CA ILE A 67 19.17 4.52 -3.60
C ILE A 67 20.20 3.85 -2.69
N VAL A 68 19.75 3.08 -1.70
CA VAL A 68 20.61 2.46 -0.69
C VAL A 68 21.31 1.20 -1.21
N ILE A 69 20.62 0.40 -2.05
CA ILE A 69 21.11 -0.92 -2.49
C ILE A 69 21.69 -0.88 -3.89
N GLY A 70 21.39 0.16 -4.69
CA GLY A 70 21.91 0.32 -6.05
C GLY A 70 21.30 -0.64 -7.09
N ALA A 71 20.15 -1.22 -6.83
CA ALA A 71 19.45 -2.15 -7.72
C ALA A 71 18.54 -1.37 -8.70
N LEU A 72 18.89 -1.27 -9.97
CA LEU A 72 18.40 -0.19 -10.84
C LEU A 72 17.32 -0.53 -11.88
N THR A 73 16.90 -1.77 -12.11
CA THR A 73 16.11 -2.04 -13.33
C THR A 73 14.67 -2.43 -13.14
N VAL A 74 14.37 -3.39 -12.29
CA VAL A 74 12.97 -3.89 -12.14
C VAL A 74 12.12 -2.94 -11.31
N ASP A 75 12.72 -2.33 -10.30
CA ASP A 75 12.02 -1.46 -9.36
C ASP A 75 11.64 -0.09 -9.97
N LEU A 76 12.33 0.38 -11.02
CA LEU A 76 11.96 1.62 -11.73
C LEU A 76 10.60 1.49 -12.43
N VAL A 77 10.28 0.32 -12.98
CA VAL A 77 8.98 0.06 -13.59
C VAL A 77 7.88 0.05 -12.53
N ASP A 78 8.12 -0.59 -11.38
CA ASP A 78 7.18 -0.59 -10.25
C ASP A 78 6.93 0.84 -9.75
N ILE A 79 8.00 1.64 -9.56
CA ILE A 79 7.90 3.05 -9.18
C ILE A 79 7.07 3.85 -10.20
N ALA A 80 7.34 3.70 -11.48
CA ALA A 80 6.65 4.45 -12.53
C ALA A 80 5.15 4.11 -12.57
N ILE A 81 4.80 2.83 -12.52
CA ILE A 81 3.40 2.38 -12.55
C ILE A 81 2.66 2.83 -11.28
N LEU A 82 3.28 2.69 -10.11
CA LEU A 82 2.68 3.14 -8.85
C LEU A 82 2.51 4.66 -8.82
N LEU A 83 3.50 5.42 -9.30
CA LEU A 83 3.41 6.88 -9.37
C LEU A 83 2.25 7.33 -10.25
N ILE A 84 2.17 6.80 -11.47
CA ILE A 84 1.08 7.10 -12.41
C ILE A 84 -0.27 6.72 -11.78
N GLY A 85 -0.36 5.53 -11.18
CA GLY A 85 -1.58 5.04 -10.55
C GLY A 85 -2.04 5.88 -9.35
N VAL A 86 -1.11 6.30 -8.49
CA VAL A 86 -1.39 7.18 -7.34
C VAL A 86 -1.89 8.54 -7.80
N VAL A 87 -1.20 9.15 -8.77
CA VAL A 87 -1.60 10.44 -9.36
C VAL A 87 -2.98 10.32 -10.00
N TRP A 88 -3.22 9.25 -10.78
CA TRP A 88 -4.53 9.01 -11.39
C TRP A 88 -5.63 8.86 -10.33
N LEU A 89 -5.39 8.06 -9.27
CA LEU A 89 -6.35 7.86 -8.19
C LEU A 89 -6.69 9.16 -7.44
N LEU A 90 -5.72 10.07 -7.27
CA LEU A 90 -5.94 11.37 -6.62
C LEU A 90 -6.63 12.38 -7.53
N LEU A 91 -6.26 12.44 -8.81
CA LEU A 91 -6.82 13.41 -9.75
C LEU A 91 -8.22 13.01 -10.23
N ARG A 92 -8.43 11.73 -10.51
CA ARG A 92 -9.69 11.18 -11.05
C ARG A 92 -10.09 9.90 -10.30
N PRO A 93 -10.53 10.00 -9.03
CA PRO A 93 -10.97 8.84 -8.26
C PRO A 93 -12.17 8.19 -8.96
N GLY A 94 -12.20 6.86 -8.99
CA GLY A 94 -13.26 6.11 -9.63
C GLY A 94 -12.90 4.65 -9.84
N LEU A 95 -13.77 3.90 -10.52
CA LEU A 95 -13.60 2.46 -10.72
C LEU A 95 -12.39 2.13 -11.60
N ALA A 96 -12.11 2.92 -12.64
CA ALA A 96 -11.03 2.63 -13.58
C ALA A 96 -9.64 2.59 -12.93
N PRO A 97 -9.17 3.64 -12.20
CA PRO A 97 -7.89 3.56 -11.49
C PRO A 97 -7.87 2.47 -10.41
N VAL A 98 -9.00 2.20 -9.73
CA VAL A 98 -9.09 1.14 -8.73
C VAL A 98 -8.89 -0.23 -9.38
N ILE A 99 -9.53 -0.53 -10.51
CA ILE A 99 -9.35 -1.81 -11.22
C ILE A 99 -7.91 -1.99 -11.68
N VAL A 100 -7.36 -0.99 -12.38
CA VAL A 100 -5.98 -1.08 -12.93
C VAL A 100 -4.96 -1.29 -11.82
N LEU A 101 -5.04 -0.50 -10.75
CA LEU A 101 -4.16 -0.66 -9.60
C LEU A 101 -4.40 -1.98 -8.85
N THR A 102 -5.65 -2.46 -8.79
CA THR A 102 -5.95 -3.76 -8.17
C THR A 102 -5.28 -4.90 -8.91
N ILE A 103 -5.41 -4.95 -10.24
CA ILE A 103 -4.77 -5.98 -11.06
C ILE A 103 -3.25 -5.94 -10.86
N TYR A 104 -2.66 -4.76 -10.93
CA TYR A 104 -1.23 -4.56 -10.75
C TYR A 104 -0.75 -5.00 -9.36
N GLN A 105 -1.40 -4.50 -8.30
CA GLN A 105 -1.03 -4.82 -6.92
C GLN A 105 -1.25 -6.31 -6.59
N ALA A 106 -2.32 -6.93 -7.11
CA ALA A 106 -2.59 -8.35 -6.89
C ALA A 106 -1.53 -9.24 -7.57
N LEU A 107 -1.14 -8.89 -8.81
CA LEU A 107 -0.10 -9.62 -9.54
C LEU A 107 1.23 -9.57 -8.77
N LEU A 108 1.66 -8.38 -8.35
CA LEU A 108 2.91 -8.23 -7.62
C LEU A 108 2.84 -8.78 -6.19
N LEU A 109 1.66 -8.77 -5.55
CA LEU A 109 1.44 -9.46 -4.27
C LEU A 109 1.70 -10.96 -4.40
N LEU A 110 1.18 -11.59 -5.46
CA LEU A 110 1.42 -13.02 -5.73
C LEU A 110 2.90 -13.31 -5.99
N ILE A 111 3.58 -12.48 -6.78
CA ILE A 111 5.02 -12.61 -7.05
C ILE A 111 5.82 -12.50 -5.75
N ASN A 112 5.53 -11.49 -4.93
CA ASN A 112 6.21 -11.28 -3.64
C ASN A 112 5.92 -12.42 -2.65
N LEU A 113 4.70 -12.96 -2.64
CA LEU A 113 4.33 -14.08 -1.79
C LEU A 113 5.08 -15.35 -2.22
N PHE A 114 5.15 -15.63 -3.52
CA PHE A 114 5.91 -16.77 -4.05
C PHE A 114 7.39 -16.64 -3.71
N ALA A 115 7.99 -15.47 -3.93
CA ALA A 115 9.38 -15.19 -3.56
C ALA A 115 9.60 -15.36 -2.04
N PHE A 116 8.70 -14.84 -1.21
CA PHE A 116 8.76 -14.97 0.24
C PHE A 116 8.79 -16.43 0.70
N LEU A 117 7.96 -17.27 0.09
CA LEU A 117 7.90 -18.70 0.40
C LEU A 117 9.11 -19.48 -0.13
N SER A 118 9.80 -18.97 -1.15
CA SER A 118 10.97 -19.60 -1.76
C SER A 118 12.28 -19.31 -1.05
N PHE A 119 12.36 -18.21 -0.28
CA PHE A 119 13.57 -17.85 0.45
C PHE A 119 13.60 -18.48 1.85
N PRO A 120 14.79 -18.88 2.36
CA PRO A 120 14.94 -19.39 3.72
C PRO A 120 14.54 -18.33 4.77
N ILE A 121 13.92 -18.81 5.86
CA ILE A 121 13.60 -17.95 7.01
C ILE A 121 14.89 -17.36 7.57
N GLY A 122 14.89 -16.03 7.78
CA GLY A 122 16.05 -15.29 8.29
C GLY A 122 16.91 -14.63 7.23
N HIS A 123 16.68 -14.89 5.94
CA HIS A 123 17.32 -14.15 4.86
C HIS A 123 16.92 -12.66 4.88
N ASN A 124 17.85 -11.74 4.61
CA ASN A 124 17.58 -10.29 4.66
C ASN A 124 16.42 -9.87 3.73
N LEU A 125 16.33 -10.49 2.54
CA LEU A 125 15.23 -10.25 1.59
C LEU A 125 13.88 -10.69 2.14
N HIS A 126 13.82 -11.67 3.02
CA HIS A 126 12.57 -12.17 3.61
C HIS A 126 11.80 -11.07 4.36
N ARG A 127 12.52 -10.21 5.09
CA ARG A 127 11.90 -9.07 5.81
C ARG A 127 11.39 -8.01 4.84
N ALA A 128 12.15 -7.70 3.80
CA ALA A 128 11.72 -6.74 2.78
C ALA A 128 10.49 -7.24 2.03
N LEU A 129 10.47 -8.50 1.61
CA LEU A 129 9.31 -9.13 0.96
C LEU A 129 8.07 -9.11 1.84
N LEU A 130 8.20 -9.34 3.15
CA LEU A 130 7.08 -9.24 4.09
C LEU A 130 6.49 -7.82 4.11
N VAL A 131 7.32 -6.78 4.09
CA VAL A 131 6.86 -5.39 3.99
C VAL A 131 6.09 -5.17 2.69
N HIS A 132 6.61 -5.63 1.55
CA HIS A 132 5.92 -5.51 0.26
C HIS A 132 4.55 -6.21 0.28
N ILE A 133 4.47 -7.43 0.84
CA ILE A 133 3.21 -8.19 0.97
C ILE A 133 2.20 -7.41 1.79
N ILE A 134 2.60 -6.89 2.95
CA ILE A 134 1.72 -6.13 3.85
C ILE A 134 1.19 -4.87 3.16
N TRP A 135 2.08 -4.07 2.55
CA TRP A 135 1.68 -2.81 1.92
C TRP A 135 0.80 -3.01 0.69
N ARG A 136 1.08 -4.01 -0.14
CA ARG A 136 0.22 -4.35 -1.27
C ARG A 136 -1.15 -4.84 -0.82
N GLY A 137 -1.21 -5.68 0.22
CA GLY A 137 -2.47 -6.11 0.83
C GLY A 137 -3.29 -4.95 1.39
N LEU A 138 -2.65 -4.04 2.13
CA LEU A 138 -3.30 -2.83 2.64
C LEU A 138 -3.79 -1.91 1.51
N ALA A 139 -2.99 -1.72 0.45
CA ALA A 139 -3.39 -0.92 -0.70
C ALA A 139 -4.66 -1.48 -1.36
N LEU A 140 -4.72 -2.80 -1.58
CA LEU A 140 -5.91 -3.48 -2.12
C LEU A 140 -7.15 -3.24 -1.25
N ILE A 141 -7.04 -3.49 0.05
CA ILE A 141 -8.16 -3.35 0.99
C ILE A 141 -8.67 -1.91 1.01
N LEU A 142 -7.76 -0.92 1.09
CA LEU A 142 -8.14 0.48 1.20
C LEU A 142 -8.73 1.03 -0.11
N MET A 143 -8.22 0.63 -1.28
CA MET A 143 -8.78 1.03 -2.57
C MET A 143 -10.22 0.55 -2.74
N TRP A 144 -10.48 -0.72 -2.47
CA TRP A 144 -11.82 -1.28 -2.59
C TRP A 144 -12.78 -0.69 -1.55
N ARG A 145 -12.33 -0.52 -0.31
CA ARG A 145 -13.12 0.15 0.73
C ARG A 145 -13.49 1.59 0.33
N ALA A 146 -12.52 2.35 -0.20
CA ALA A 146 -12.77 3.72 -0.65
C ALA A 146 -13.78 3.75 -1.79
N HIS A 147 -13.65 2.83 -2.75
CA HIS A 147 -14.57 2.75 -3.89
C HIS A 147 -15.99 2.37 -3.47
N HIS A 148 -16.17 1.31 -2.67
CA HIS A 148 -17.49 0.90 -2.20
C HIS A 148 -18.19 1.97 -1.36
N LYS A 149 -17.43 2.68 -0.53
CA LYS A 149 -17.99 3.76 0.28
C LYS A 149 -18.43 4.95 -0.58
N ALA A 150 -17.66 5.30 -1.61
CA ALA A 150 -18.03 6.37 -2.53
C ALA A 150 -19.26 5.98 -3.38
N ALA A 151 -19.33 4.74 -3.88
CA ALA A 151 -20.47 4.24 -4.63
C ALA A 151 -21.77 4.22 -3.77
N GLY A 152 -21.69 3.81 -2.52
CA GLY A 152 -22.85 3.81 -1.62
C GLY A 152 -23.35 5.22 -1.26
N LEU A 153 -22.45 6.22 -1.22
CA LEU A 153 -22.84 7.60 -1.04
C LEU A 153 -23.53 8.19 -2.28
N ASP A 154 -23.08 7.79 -3.48
CA ASP A 154 -23.71 8.20 -4.74
C ASP A 154 -25.13 7.59 -4.89
N GLU A 155 -25.31 6.34 -4.49
CA GLU A 155 -26.65 5.71 -4.43
C GLU A 155 -27.58 6.41 -3.43
N ALA A 156 -27.08 6.73 -2.23
CA ALA A 156 -27.89 7.42 -1.20
C ALA A 156 -28.25 8.86 -1.59
N ALA A 157 -27.47 9.52 -2.46
CA ALA A 157 -27.76 10.85 -2.96
C ALA A 157 -28.74 10.88 -4.15
N ALA A 158 -29.03 9.70 -4.74
CA ALA A 158 -29.95 9.56 -5.88
C ALA A 158 -31.42 9.35 -5.45
N TYR A 159 -31.70 9.14 -4.15
CA TYR A 159 -33.04 9.04 -3.54
C TYR A 159 -33.36 10.27 -2.69
#